data_7d7e96fa001f9402f345f142ca13c0c8
#
_entry.id   7d7e96fa001f9402f345f142ca13c0c8
#
_cell.length_a   1.000
_cell.length_b   1.000
_cell.length_c   1.000
_cell.angle_alpha   90.00
_cell.angle_beta   90.00
_cell.angle_gamma   90.00
#
_symmetry.space_group_name_H-M   'P 1'
#
loop_
_entity.id
_entity.type
_entity.pdbx_description
1 polymer ?
#
loop_
_entity_poly.entity_id
_entity_poly.type
_entity_poly.pdbx_seq_one_letter_code
_entity_poly.pdbx_strand_id
1 'polypeptide(L)'
;MKKLIFLAFAAVFMVNCGSKTGKAISDTDSLTVDSVVDAGIDKHSEAYIRQRIDTIYKSVGKSVYDSKGNEVSYIKNPFNRDSAYCSQRYYVLMCEAVQLCNETGDILYDFDHWVCGQDWSDDWSCKVAKVYEITDSTALVDLVIHNFGDTETTIALRFERDDWYIDDFSPSKDGNDDKKYLRETIRQGLIIREKAKALVGYWGWVGDNCPELLLRLEMTDEGLVVTECNIYRLYGFDKTTVSFNGTDLSVYELDYDEEAQEVNHEFHFNAHLDKNGDLTGDCLIRHPIASRNYVGPLTLRKDYFKYRDGIK
;
A
#
# COMPACT_ATOMS: atom_id res chain seq x y z
N MET A 1 -25.91 -23.67 4.26
CA MET A 1 -25.13 -23.36 5.47
C MET A 1 -23.67 -23.68 5.19
N LYS A 2 -22.88 -22.74 4.73
CA LYS A 2 -21.43 -22.87 4.56
C LYS A 2 -20.76 -21.84 5.50
N LYS A 3 -19.95 -22.36 6.42
CA LYS A 3 -19.30 -21.62 7.48
C LYS A 3 -18.22 -20.72 6.89
N LEU A 4 -18.29 -19.41 7.16
CA LEU A 4 -17.20 -18.48 6.98
C LEU A 4 -16.07 -18.88 7.92
N ILE A 5 -14.92 -19.17 7.37
CA ILE A 5 -13.67 -19.33 8.13
C ILE A 5 -12.93 -18.00 8.05
N PHE A 6 -12.98 -17.25 9.12
CA PHE A 6 -12.07 -16.13 9.35
C PHE A 6 -10.68 -16.70 9.63
N LEU A 7 -9.75 -16.55 8.70
CA LEU A 7 -8.34 -16.77 8.96
C LEU A 7 -7.75 -15.50 9.60
N ALA A 8 -7.72 -15.49 10.92
CA ALA A 8 -6.92 -14.55 11.67
C ALA A 8 -5.45 -14.99 11.55
N PHE A 9 -4.62 -14.21 10.84
CA PHE A 9 -3.17 -14.35 10.90
C PHE A 9 -2.68 -13.83 12.25
N ALA A 10 -2.68 -14.70 13.25
CA ALA A 10 -1.94 -14.50 14.47
C ALA A 10 -0.51 -14.95 14.23
N ALA A 11 0.40 -14.02 14.05
CA ALA A 11 1.84 -14.30 14.07
C ALA A 11 2.23 -14.68 15.50
N VAL A 12 2.33 -15.98 15.76
CA VAL A 12 2.86 -16.52 17.00
C VAL A 12 4.37 -16.41 16.97
N PHE A 13 4.94 -15.45 17.64
CA PHE A 13 6.35 -15.47 18.00
C PHE A 13 6.59 -16.54 19.07
N MET A 14 7.06 -17.70 18.65
CA MET A 14 7.60 -18.73 19.54
C MET A 14 8.96 -18.27 20.04
N VAL A 15 8.99 -17.81 21.29
CA VAL A 15 10.24 -17.68 22.04
C VAL A 15 10.70 -19.09 22.39
N ASN A 16 11.75 -19.55 21.72
CA ASN A 16 12.36 -20.84 21.97
C ASN A 16 13.34 -20.71 23.15
N CYS A 17 12.86 -21.03 24.33
CA CYS A 17 13.67 -21.15 25.54
C CYS A 17 14.30 -22.55 25.55
N GLY A 18 15.44 -22.70 24.88
CA GLY A 18 16.24 -23.93 24.86
C GLY A 18 17.23 -23.95 26.01
N SER A 19 16.87 -24.62 27.10
CA SER A 19 17.79 -24.97 28.17
C SER A 19 18.75 -26.07 27.67
N LYS A 20 20.06 -25.82 27.66
CA LYS A 20 21.10 -26.84 27.62
C LYS A 20 22.01 -26.72 28.84
N THR A 21 21.86 -27.67 29.70
CA THR A 21 22.77 -28.02 30.78
C THR A 21 24.10 -28.52 30.25
N GLY A 22 25.20 -28.09 30.86
CA GLY A 22 26.41 -28.92 30.90
C GLY A 22 27.74 -28.24 30.64
N LYS A 23 28.43 -27.82 31.61
CA LYS A 23 29.72 -28.26 32.17
C LYS A 23 30.53 -27.10 32.72
N ALA A 24 30.84 -27.23 33.97
CA ALA A 24 31.76 -26.37 34.71
C ALA A 24 33.16 -26.46 34.12
N ILE A 25 33.82 -25.31 33.93
CA ILE A 25 35.27 -25.17 34.02
C ILE A 25 35.48 -23.91 34.87
N SER A 26 36.13 -24.17 36.02
CA SER A 26 36.68 -23.16 36.90
C SER A 26 37.82 -22.45 36.25
N ASP A 27 37.81 -21.13 36.24
CA ASP A 27 39.00 -20.35 36.57
C ASP A 27 38.61 -18.93 36.97
N THR A 28 39.16 -18.56 38.08
CA THR A 28 39.04 -17.38 38.87
C THR A 28 39.65 -16.21 38.13
N ASP A 29 38.85 -15.19 37.80
CA ASP A 29 39.28 -13.82 37.82
C ASP A 29 38.12 -12.92 38.21
N SER A 30 38.19 -12.48 39.45
CA SER A 30 37.24 -11.57 40.07
C SER A 30 37.47 -10.17 39.49
N LEU A 31 36.77 -9.91 38.38
CA LEU A 31 36.46 -8.52 38.03
C LEU A 31 35.12 -8.22 38.67
N THR A 32 35.17 -7.48 39.75
CA THR A 32 34.02 -6.75 40.30
C THR A 32 33.43 -5.88 39.19
N VAL A 33 32.45 -6.43 38.49
CA VAL A 33 31.54 -5.60 37.71
C VAL A 33 30.73 -4.86 38.77
N ASP A 34 31.08 -3.59 39.01
CA ASP A 34 30.18 -2.67 39.67
C ASP A 34 28.82 -2.82 38.98
N SER A 35 27.87 -3.38 39.71
CA SER A 35 26.49 -3.30 39.34
C SER A 35 26.10 -1.83 39.29
N VAL A 36 26.23 -1.25 38.09
CA VAL A 36 25.54 0.00 37.79
C VAL A 36 24.07 -0.34 38.01
N VAL A 37 23.56 0.08 39.14
CA VAL A 37 22.14 0.13 39.43
C VAL A 37 21.55 0.87 38.24
N ASP A 38 20.80 0.16 37.41
CA ASP A 38 20.02 0.74 36.32
C ASP A 38 19.00 1.66 37.00
N ALA A 39 19.43 2.90 37.26
CA ALA A 39 18.56 3.96 37.73
C ALA A 39 17.57 4.15 36.61
N GLY A 40 16.37 3.54 36.76
CA GLY A 40 15.37 3.37 35.73
C GLY A 40 15.24 4.64 34.88
N ILE A 41 15.58 4.54 33.61
CA ILE A 41 15.47 5.65 32.67
C ILE A 41 14.01 6.04 32.61
N ASP A 42 13.69 7.29 33.01
CA ASP A 42 12.33 7.80 32.88
C ASP A 42 11.99 8.02 31.39
N LYS A 43 11.31 7.03 30.81
CA LYS A 43 10.92 7.04 29.40
C LYS A 43 9.88 8.12 29.06
N HIS A 44 9.24 8.70 30.06
CA HIS A 44 8.29 9.80 29.88
C HIS A 44 8.94 11.19 30.02
N SER A 45 10.23 11.25 30.27
CA SER A 45 10.97 12.51 30.30
C SER A 45 11.10 13.11 28.88
N GLU A 46 11.08 14.45 28.79
CA GLU A 46 11.35 15.16 27.54
C GLU A 46 12.70 14.72 26.92
N ALA A 47 13.71 14.53 27.77
CA ALA A 47 15.05 14.13 27.33
C ALA A 47 15.04 12.76 26.64
N TYR A 48 14.34 11.78 27.22
CA TYR A 48 14.21 10.46 26.60
C TYR A 48 13.45 10.52 25.26
N ILE A 49 12.31 11.20 25.23
CA ILE A 49 11.49 11.33 24.00
C ILE A 49 12.33 12.01 22.89
N ARG A 50 13.02 13.07 23.21
CA ARG A 50 13.92 13.77 22.27
C ARG A 50 15.00 12.81 21.71
N GLN A 51 15.69 12.08 22.57
CA GLN A 51 16.69 11.09 22.17
C GLN A 51 16.08 9.98 21.31
N ARG A 52 14.87 9.51 21.66
CA ARG A 52 14.17 8.48 20.91
C ARG A 52 13.85 8.94 19.48
N ILE A 53 13.31 10.13 19.31
CA ILE A 53 12.98 10.71 18.00
C ILE A 53 14.24 10.99 17.19
N ASP A 54 15.29 11.53 17.79
CA ASP A 54 16.59 11.69 17.13
C ASP A 54 17.14 10.34 16.62
N THR A 55 16.96 9.26 17.39
CA THR A 55 17.39 7.92 17.00
C THR A 55 16.58 7.39 15.81
N ILE A 56 15.25 7.55 15.83
CA ILE A 56 14.36 7.18 14.73
C ILE A 56 14.76 7.91 13.45
N TYR A 57 14.84 9.25 13.50
CA TYR A 57 15.14 10.05 12.31
C TYR A 57 16.57 9.88 11.80
N LYS A 58 17.55 9.58 12.66
CA LYS A 58 18.90 9.19 12.23
C LYS A 58 18.96 7.87 11.47
N SER A 59 17.97 6.98 11.65
CA SER A 59 17.87 5.73 10.91
C SER A 59 17.07 5.88 9.61
N VAL A 60 16.21 6.89 9.50
CA VAL A 60 15.48 7.22 8.28
C VAL A 60 16.48 7.64 7.20
N GLY A 61 16.45 7.03 6.04
CA GLY A 61 17.36 7.34 4.93
C GLY A 61 18.72 6.65 4.94
N LYS A 62 19.06 5.88 5.99
CA LYS A 62 20.29 5.07 5.95
C LYS A 62 20.07 3.83 5.07
N SER A 63 20.99 3.62 4.14
CA SER A 63 21.07 2.36 3.42
C SER A 63 21.56 1.25 4.36
N VAL A 64 20.84 0.16 4.42
CA VAL A 64 21.26 -1.06 5.13
C VAL A 64 21.77 -2.03 4.09
N TYR A 65 22.96 -2.56 4.30
CA TYR A 65 23.56 -3.55 3.43
C TYR A 65 23.49 -4.93 4.09
N ASP A 66 23.15 -5.95 3.31
CA ASP A 66 23.19 -7.34 3.77
C ASP A 66 24.65 -7.83 3.92
N SER A 67 24.84 -9.05 4.44
CA SER A 67 26.16 -9.66 4.62
C SER A 67 26.92 -9.91 3.30
N LYS A 68 26.27 -9.71 2.14
CA LYS A 68 26.85 -9.82 0.80
C LYS A 68 27.15 -8.45 0.18
N GLY A 69 26.88 -7.37 0.90
CA GLY A 69 27.07 -6.01 0.42
C GLY A 69 25.98 -5.51 -0.53
N ASN A 70 24.85 -6.22 -0.67
CA ASN A 70 23.71 -5.72 -1.41
C ASN A 70 22.96 -4.72 -0.55
N GLU A 71 22.58 -3.58 -1.14
CA GLU A 71 21.73 -2.62 -0.47
C GLU A 71 20.36 -3.26 -0.20
N VAL A 72 20.11 -3.57 1.06
CA VAL A 72 18.77 -3.92 1.51
C VAL A 72 18.06 -2.60 1.74
N SER A 73 17.28 -2.14 0.77
CA SER A 73 16.58 -0.84 0.84
C SER A 73 15.45 -0.85 1.88
N TYR A 74 15.71 -1.53 3.02
CA TYR A 74 14.74 -1.78 4.08
C TYR A 74 14.20 -0.48 4.68
N ILE A 75 15.04 0.54 4.76
CA ILE A 75 14.67 1.81 5.40
C ILE A 75 14.14 2.84 4.38
N LYS A 76 14.48 2.70 3.10
CA LYS A 76 13.92 3.54 2.03
C LYS A 76 12.50 3.14 1.61
N ASN A 77 12.04 1.95 1.99
CA ASN A 77 10.66 1.55 1.78
C ASN A 77 9.80 2.15 2.91
N PRO A 78 8.86 3.07 2.62
CA PRO A 78 7.99 3.68 3.64
C PRO A 78 7.30 2.65 4.53
N PHE A 79 6.82 1.56 3.97
CA PHE A 79 6.18 0.48 4.72
C PHE A 79 7.06 -0.11 5.82
N ASN A 80 8.34 -0.27 5.58
CA ASN A 80 9.25 -0.82 6.57
C ASN A 80 9.53 0.19 7.70
N ARG A 81 9.64 1.48 7.37
CA ARG A 81 9.78 2.55 8.37
C ARG A 81 8.53 2.66 9.23
N ASP A 82 7.36 2.68 8.59
CA ASP A 82 6.08 2.81 9.29
C ASP A 82 5.82 1.61 10.20
N SER A 83 6.13 0.38 9.75
CA SER A 83 6.01 -0.80 10.60
C SER A 83 6.96 -0.81 11.80
N ALA A 84 8.15 -0.21 11.65
CA ALA A 84 9.18 -0.18 12.69
C ALA A 84 8.98 0.94 13.73
N TYR A 85 8.50 2.10 13.29
CA TYR A 85 8.51 3.31 14.08
C TYR A 85 7.15 3.96 14.33
N CYS A 86 6.12 3.55 13.61
CA CYS A 86 4.77 4.02 13.86
C CYS A 86 4.02 3.15 14.86
N SER A 87 3.03 3.75 15.52
CA SER A 87 2.11 3.02 16.39
C SER A 87 1.35 1.95 15.60
N GLN A 88 0.99 0.87 16.29
CA GLN A 88 0.25 -0.21 15.64
C GLN A 88 -1.03 0.29 14.96
N ARG A 89 -1.74 1.20 15.61
CA ARG A 89 -3.01 1.72 15.07
C ARG A 89 -2.82 2.62 13.85
N TYR A 90 -1.73 3.40 13.80
CA TYR A 90 -1.41 4.22 12.62
C TYR A 90 -1.01 3.31 11.46
N TYR A 91 -0.12 2.35 11.71
CA TYR A 91 0.36 1.42 10.70
C TYR A 91 -0.78 0.60 10.06
N VAL A 92 -1.72 0.10 10.87
CA VAL A 92 -2.90 -0.64 10.36
C VAL A 92 -3.77 0.25 9.46
N LEU A 93 -4.04 1.50 9.89
CA LEU A 93 -4.80 2.47 9.09
C LEU A 93 -4.10 2.73 7.74
N MET A 94 -2.79 2.95 7.77
CA MET A 94 -2.00 3.20 6.56
C MET A 94 -2.03 2.00 5.61
N CYS A 95 -1.86 0.76 6.11
CA CYS A 95 -1.93 -0.44 5.30
C CYS A 95 -3.32 -0.61 4.64
N GLU A 96 -4.41 -0.36 5.38
CA GLU A 96 -5.77 -0.44 4.86
C GLU A 96 -6.02 0.62 3.77
N ALA A 97 -5.56 1.85 4.00
CA ALA A 97 -5.69 2.93 3.02
C ALA A 97 -4.90 2.61 1.73
N VAL A 98 -3.65 2.13 1.87
CA VAL A 98 -2.81 1.72 0.71
C VAL A 98 -3.47 0.59 -0.08
N GLN A 99 -4.01 -0.42 0.61
CA GLN A 99 -4.70 -1.50 -0.06
C GLN A 99 -5.86 -0.99 -0.91
N LEU A 100 -6.70 -0.12 -0.36
CA LEU A 100 -7.86 0.43 -1.07
C LEU A 100 -7.45 1.37 -2.22
N CYS A 101 -6.37 2.14 -2.07
CA CYS A 101 -5.82 2.93 -3.17
C CYS A 101 -5.32 2.03 -4.30
N ASN A 102 -4.61 0.94 -3.98
CA ASN A 102 -4.16 -0.01 -5.00
C ASN A 102 -5.34 -0.65 -5.76
N GLU A 103 -6.45 -0.98 -5.07
CA GLU A 103 -7.68 -1.52 -5.67
C GLU A 103 -8.34 -0.52 -6.64
N THR A 104 -8.20 0.78 -6.39
CA THR A 104 -8.80 1.84 -7.22
C THR A 104 -7.84 2.38 -8.28
N GLY A 105 -6.56 2.02 -8.21
CA GLY A 105 -5.50 2.59 -9.06
C GLY A 105 -5.08 3.99 -8.64
N ASP A 106 -5.43 4.41 -7.42
CA ASP A 106 -5.05 5.70 -6.85
C ASP A 106 -3.69 5.63 -6.13
N ILE A 107 -3.11 6.79 -5.89
CA ILE A 107 -1.89 6.95 -5.09
C ILE A 107 -2.29 7.52 -3.73
N LEU A 108 -1.92 6.83 -2.65
CA LEU A 108 -2.25 7.29 -1.30
C LEU A 108 -1.54 8.61 -0.97
N TYR A 109 -0.25 8.69 -1.27
CA TYR A 109 0.57 9.87 -1.06
C TYR A 109 1.39 10.19 -2.31
N ASP A 110 1.43 11.46 -2.66
CA ASP A 110 2.32 12.01 -3.68
C ASP A 110 3.63 12.58 -3.08
N PHE A 111 3.79 12.46 -1.76
CA PHE A 111 4.98 12.89 -1.03
C PHE A 111 5.30 11.94 0.15
N ASP A 112 6.55 11.94 0.59
CA ASP A 112 7.00 11.19 1.76
C ASP A 112 6.85 12.06 3.03
N HIS A 113 5.94 11.68 3.92
CA HIS A 113 5.67 12.42 5.16
C HIS A 113 6.83 12.40 6.16
N TRP A 114 7.76 11.44 6.04
CA TRP A 114 8.97 11.40 6.88
C TRP A 114 9.93 12.53 6.60
N VAL A 115 10.00 12.97 5.35
CA VAL A 115 10.95 13.99 4.88
C VAL A 115 10.27 15.26 4.37
N CYS A 116 8.95 15.32 4.43
CA CYS A 116 8.12 16.43 3.96
C CYS A 116 8.43 16.81 2.50
N GLY A 117 8.60 15.83 1.61
CA GLY A 117 8.92 16.06 0.22
C GLY A 117 8.76 14.82 -0.65
N GLN A 118 8.82 14.99 -1.98
CA GLN A 118 8.77 13.88 -2.93
C GLN A 118 10.14 13.20 -3.05
N ASP A 119 11.19 13.99 -3.02
CA ASP A 119 12.59 13.54 -3.12
C ASP A 119 13.37 13.84 -1.85
N TRP A 120 14.55 13.27 -1.77
CA TRP A 120 15.49 13.42 -0.66
C TRP A 120 16.69 14.24 -1.08
N SER A 121 17.00 15.29 -0.33
CA SER A 121 18.26 16.02 -0.52
C SER A 121 19.44 15.26 0.11
N ASP A 122 20.65 15.45 -0.45
CA ASP A 122 21.86 14.82 0.07
C ASP A 122 22.22 15.32 1.48
N ASP A 123 21.78 16.54 1.82
CA ASP A 123 21.99 17.19 3.12
C ASP A 123 20.78 17.08 4.05
N TRP A 124 19.86 16.14 3.75
CA TRP A 124 18.69 15.91 4.57
C TRP A 124 19.02 15.74 6.05
N SER A 125 18.25 16.40 6.88
CA SER A 125 18.38 16.28 8.33
C SER A 125 17.04 16.56 9.04
N CYS A 126 16.93 16.05 10.27
CA CYS A 126 15.80 16.32 11.15
C CYS A 126 16.31 16.79 12.51
N LYS A 127 15.70 17.83 13.05
CA LYS A 127 15.98 18.37 14.36
C LYS A 127 14.70 18.42 15.19
N VAL A 128 14.74 17.86 16.40
CA VAL A 128 13.69 18.01 17.39
C VAL A 128 13.73 19.44 17.94
N ALA A 129 12.72 20.25 17.64
CA ALA A 129 12.61 21.61 18.13
C ALA A 129 12.05 21.64 19.55
N LYS A 130 10.90 20.95 19.77
CA LYS A 130 10.20 20.96 21.06
C LYS A 130 9.50 19.63 21.31
N VAL A 131 9.43 19.23 22.58
CA VAL A 131 8.59 18.12 23.06
C VAL A 131 7.62 18.69 24.08
N TYR A 132 6.34 18.38 23.98
CA TYR A 132 5.31 18.97 24.84
C TYR A 132 4.06 18.07 24.92
N GLU A 133 3.11 18.45 25.79
CA GLU A 133 1.89 17.70 26.06
C GLU A 133 2.16 16.22 26.41
N ILE A 134 3.21 16.00 27.21
CA ILE A 134 3.62 14.68 27.63
C ILE A 134 2.64 14.16 28.68
N THR A 135 2.09 12.99 28.40
CA THR A 135 1.24 12.19 29.30
C THR A 135 1.80 10.78 29.44
N ASP A 136 1.15 9.91 30.19
CA ASP A 136 1.55 8.50 30.29
C ASP A 136 1.47 7.73 28.96
N SER A 137 0.74 8.24 27.97
CA SER A 137 0.47 7.52 26.73
C SER A 137 0.65 8.33 25.45
N THR A 138 0.77 9.64 25.54
CA THR A 138 0.87 10.54 24.38
C THR A 138 1.87 11.66 24.60
N ALA A 139 2.46 12.15 23.53
CA ALA A 139 3.26 13.37 23.51
C ALA A 139 3.18 14.01 22.11
N LEU A 140 3.49 15.31 22.03
CA LEU A 140 3.66 16.04 20.78
C LEU A 140 5.12 16.46 20.63
N VAL A 141 5.61 16.41 19.40
CA VAL A 141 6.99 16.79 19.07
C VAL A 141 7.00 17.67 17.83
N ASP A 142 7.50 18.89 17.99
CA ASP A 142 7.77 19.78 16.86
C ASP A 142 9.14 19.46 16.29
N LEU A 143 9.21 19.33 14.98
CA LEU A 143 10.38 19.01 14.20
C LEU A 143 10.69 20.14 13.21
N VAL A 144 11.96 20.31 12.93
CA VAL A 144 12.43 21.03 11.74
C VAL A 144 13.10 20.01 10.83
N ILE A 145 12.51 19.77 9.68
CA ILE A 145 13.02 18.86 8.66
C ILE A 145 13.67 19.71 7.57
N HIS A 146 14.95 19.47 7.34
CA HIS A 146 15.68 20.05 6.23
C HIS A 146 15.68 19.07 5.07
N ASN A 147 14.97 19.42 3.97
CA ASN A 147 14.91 18.63 2.75
C ASN A 147 14.70 19.60 1.57
N PHE A 148 15.80 20.02 0.90
CA PHE A 148 15.87 21.16 -0.05
C PHE A 148 15.48 22.53 0.56
N GLY A 149 15.09 22.56 1.82
CA GLY A 149 14.69 23.71 2.61
C GLY A 149 14.13 23.26 3.95
N ASP A 150 13.96 24.20 4.88
CA ASP A 150 13.46 23.90 6.21
C ASP A 150 11.92 23.87 6.20
N THR A 151 11.36 22.79 6.73
CA THR A 151 9.93 22.63 6.98
C THR A 151 9.68 22.37 8.45
N GLU A 152 8.87 23.20 9.07
CA GLU A 152 8.39 22.96 10.44
C GLU A 152 7.16 22.04 10.39
N THR A 153 7.20 20.96 11.16
CA THR A 153 6.10 20.01 11.28
C THR A 153 5.97 19.50 12.70
N THR A 154 4.83 18.92 13.03
CA THR A 154 4.58 18.28 14.32
C THR A 154 4.29 16.82 14.10
N ILE A 155 4.76 15.95 14.99
CA ILE A 155 4.34 14.55 15.07
C ILE A 155 3.64 14.30 16.41
N ALA A 156 2.61 13.46 16.40
CA ALA A 156 2.05 12.93 17.62
C ALA A 156 2.70 11.58 17.94
N LEU A 157 3.00 11.37 19.20
CA LEU A 157 3.56 10.12 19.71
C LEU A 157 2.57 9.35 20.56
N ARG A 158 2.74 8.05 20.59
CA ARG A 158 2.05 7.12 21.46
C ARG A 158 3.04 6.20 22.17
N PHE A 159 2.85 6.07 23.49
CA PHE A 159 3.60 5.10 24.26
C PHE A 159 2.91 3.74 24.17
N GLU A 160 3.61 2.75 23.62
CA GLU A 160 3.18 1.37 23.50
C GLU A 160 4.39 0.45 23.40
N ARG A 161 4.26 -0.84 23.69
CA ARG A 161 5.36 -1.79 23.61
C ARG A 161 6.61 -1.33 24.37
N ASP A 162 6.39 -0.62 25.49
CA ASP A 162 7.41 -0.07 26.38
C ASP A 162 8.34 0.99 25.73
N ASP A 163 7.85 1.69 24.68
CA ASP A 163 8.59 2.80 24.04
C ASP A 163 7.64 3.76 23.31
N TRP A 164 8.18 4.84 22.73
CA TRP A 164 7.45 5.83 21.96
C TRP A 164 7.48 5.53 20.46
N TYR A 165 6.29 5.59 19.85
CA TYR A 165 6.06 5.38 18.42
C TYR A 165 5.32 6.57 17.82
N ILE A 166 5.57 6.89 16.56
CA ILE A 166 4.85 7.94 15.85
C ILE A 166 3.42 7.47 15.60
N ASP A 167 2.47 8.25 16.07
CA ASP A 167 1.05 7.93 16.00
C ASP A 167 0.29 8.77 14.98
N ASP A 168 0.88 9.88 14.57
CA ASP A 168 0.35 10.76 13.52
C ASP A 168 1.43 11.69 12.99
N PHE A 169 1.33 12.02 11.72
CA PHE A 169 2.12 13.06 11.10
C PHE A 169 1.27 14.32 10.92
N SER A 170 1.88 15.48 11.14
CA SER A 170 1.24 16.80 11.02
C SER A 170 -0.12 16.92 11.73
N PRO A 171 -0.23 16.46 13.01
CA PRO A 171 -1.49 16.62 13.73
C PRO A 171 -1.86 18.10 13.81
N SER A 172 -3.04 18.46 13.30
CA SER A 172 -3.51 19.84 13.34
C SER A 172 -4.59 20.02 14.40
N LYS A 173 -4.66 21.23 14.96
CA LYS A 173 -5.74 21.60 15.88
C LYS A 173 -7.11 21.60 15.21
N ASP A 174 -7.14 21.75 13.90
CA ASP A 174 -8.37 21.76 13.09
C ASP A 174 -8.79 20.35 12.65
N GLY A 175 -8.05 19.30 13.10
CA GLY A 175 -8.34 17.91 12.79
C GLY A 175 -8.08 17.53 11.33
N ASN A 176 -7.22 18.26 10.64
CA ASN A 176 -6.68 17.88 9.33
C ASN A 176 -5.34 17.17 9.53
N ASP A 177 -5.36 16.14 10.35
CA ASP A 177 -4.24 15.26 10.60
C ASP A 177 -4.17 14.13 9.56
N ASP A 178 -3.03 13.48 9.49
CA ASP A 178 -2.81 12.40 8.53
C ASP A 178 -3.74 11.21 8.80
N LYS A 179 -4.03 10.89 10.06
CA LYS A 179 -5.01 9.85 10.39
C LYS A 179 -6.42 10.17 9.89
N LYS A 180 -6.81 11.44 9.87
CA LYS A 180 -8.11 11.84 9.31
C LYS A 180 -8.11 11.63 7.80
N TYR A 181 -7.03 12.02 7.13
CA TYR A 181 -6.84 11.77 5.71
C TYR A 181 -6.94 10.26 5.41
N LEU A 182 -6.21 9.40 6.14
CA LEU A 182 -6.27 7.95 5.98
C LEU A 182 -7.69 7.39 6.17
N ARG A 183 -8.41 7.82 7.22
CA ARG A 183 -9.79 7.37 7.46
C ARG A 183 -10.74 7.79 6.35
N GLU A 184 -10.58 9.00 5.84
CA GLU A 184 -11.40 9.47 4.72
C GLU A 184 -11.09 8.68 3.44
N THR A 185 -9.83 8.42 3.15
CA THR A 185 -9.40 7.57 2.04
C THR A 185 -9.99 6.17 2.15
N ILE A 186 -9.92 5.54 3.34
CA ILE A 186 -10.54 4.25 3.61
C ILE A 186 -12.04 4.30 3.35
N ARG A 187 -12.71 5.32 3.87
CA ARG A 187 -14.16 5.49 3.66
C ARG A 187 -14.53 5.59 2.18
N GLN A 188 -13.79 6.37 1.42
CA GLN A 188 -14.01 6.51 -0.03
C GLN A 188 -13.70 5.21 -0.77
N GLY A 189 -12.58 4.58 -0.47
CA GLY A 189 -12.20 3.28 -1.07
C GLY A 189 -13.25 2.19 -0.83
N LEU A 190 -13.82 2.11 0.37
CA LEU A 190 -14.91 1.16 0.66
C LEU A 190 -16.19 1.46 -0.14
N ILE A 191 -16.52 2.72 -0.36
CA ILE A 191 -17.64 3.13 -1.23
C ILE A 191 -17.40 2.69 -2.68
N ILE A 192 -16.17 2.92 -3.17
CA ILE A 192 -15.77 2.53 -4.52
C ILE A 192 -15.82 1.00 -4.67
N ARG A 193 -15.28 0.27 -3.71
CA ARG A 193 -15.30 -1.21 -3.67
C ARG A 193 -16.73 -1.77 -3.68
N GLU A 194 -17.64 -1.14 -2.95
CA GLU A 194 -19.06 -1.53 -2.97
C GLU A 194 -19.70 -1.31 -4.35
N LYS A 195 -19.42 -0.17 -4.99
CA LYS A 195 -19.87 0.10 -6.35
C LYS A 195 -19.25 -0.86 -7.37
N ALA A 196 -17.99 -1.24 -7.21
CA ALA A 196 -17.31 -2.18 -8.10
C ALA A 196 -17.99 -3.57 -8.15
N LYS A 197 -18.72 -3.98 -7.11
CA LYS A 197 -19.50 -5.20 -7.11
C LYS A 197 -20.55 -5.25 -8.21
N ALA A 198 -21.07 -4.11 -8.65
CA ALA A 198 -22.01 -4.03 -9.76
C ALA A 198 -21.35 -4.44 -11.09
N LEU A 199 -20.02 -4.31 -11.20
CA LEU A 199 -19.26 -4.65 -12.39
C LEU A 199 -18.91 -6.14 -12.47
N VAL A 200 -19.02 -6.89 -11.38
CA VAL A 200 -18.69 -8.32 -11.35
C VAL A 200 -19.59 -9.10 -12.27
N GLY A 201 -19.01 -9.92 -13.15
CA GLY A 201 -19.74 -10.79 -14.06
C GLY A 201 -19.15 -10.79 -15.47
N TYR A 202 -19.92 -11.34 -16.39
CA TYR A 202 -19.57 -11.43 -17.81
C TYR A 202 -20.13 -10.24 -18.57
N TRP A 203 -19.32 -9.67 -19.43
CA TRP A 203 -19.65 -8.51 -20.26
C TRP A 203 -19.36 -8.85 -21.73
N GLY A 204 -20.36 -8.78 -22.58
CA GLY A 204 -20.24 -9.03 -24.01
C GLY A 204 -20.47 -7.78 -24.84
N TRP A 205 -19.79 -7.66 -25.95
CA TRP A 205 -19.93 -6.54 -26.88
C TRP A 205 -21.30 -6.51 -27.55
N VAL A 206 -21.89 -5.32 -27.59
CA VAL A 206 -23.19 -5.06 -28.22
C VAL A 206 -22.94 -4.37 -29.56
N GLY A 207 -23.10 -5.09 -30.71
CA GLY A 207 -22.99 -4.51 -32.05
C GLY A 207 -22.87 -5.54 -33.15
N ASP A 208 -23.22 -5.13 -34.38
CA ASP A 208 -23.37 -6.06 -35.52
C ASP A 208 -22.05 -6.39 -36.26
N ASN A 209 -21.00 -5.59 -36.07
CA ASN A 209 -19.70 -5.73 -36.77
C ASN A 209 -18.54 -6.04 -35.82
N CYS A 210 -18.82 -6.70 -34.72
CA CYS A 210 -17.88 -6.81 -33.65
C CYS A 210 -17.15 -8.12 -33.61
N PRO A 211 -15.87 -8.11 -33.27
CA PRO A 211 -15.22 -9.28 -32.76
C PRO A 211 -15.94 -9.76 -31.51
N GLU A 212 -15.93 -11.07 -31.27
CA GLU A 212 -16.43 -11.63 -30.03
C GLU A 212 -15.54 -11.16 -28.86
N LEU A 213 -15.86 -10.02 -28.27
CA LEU A 213 -15.21 -9.56 -27.03
C LEU A 213 -16.04 -10.06 -25.86
N LEU A 214 -15.40 -10.81 -25.01
CA LEU A 214 -15.90 -11.21 -23.70
C LEU A 214 -14.94 -10.68 -22.63
N LEU A 215 -15.47 -9.97 -21.67
CA LEU A 215 -14.75 -9.51 -20.49
C LEU A 215 -15.41 -10.12 -19.26
N ARG A 216 -14.63 -10.81 -18.42
CA ARG A 216 -15.09 -11.30 -17.12
C ARG A 216 -14.39 -10.56 -16.02
N LEU A 217 -15.17 -9.86 -15.21
CA LEU A 217 -14.72 -9.14 -14.04
C LEU A 217 -15.08 -9.91 -12.76
N GLU A 218 -14.11 -10.06 -11.87
CA GLU A 218 -14.31 -10.69 -10.55
C GLU A 218 -13.75 -9.78 -9.45
N MET A 219 -14.34 -9.89 -8.26
CA MET A 219 -13.83 -9.23 -7.06
C MET A 219 -12.98 -10.21 -6.29
N THR A 220 -11.74 -9.84 -6.03
CA THR A 220 -10.77 -10.57 -5.20
C THR A 220 -10.43 -9.77 -3.95
N ASP A 221 -9.53 -10.28 -3.13
CA ASP A 221 -8.97 -9.55 -2.00
C ASP A 221 -8.05 -8.39 -2.46
N GLU A 222 -7.59 -8.43 -3.72
CA GLU A 222 -6.78 -7.40 -4.36
C GLU A 222 -7.61 -6.35 -5.10
N GLY A 223 -8.95 -6.48 -5.09
CA GLY A 223 -9.89 -5.60 -5.76
C GLY A 223 -10.55 -6.22 -6.99
N LEU A 224 -10.99 -5.37 -7.92
CA LEU A 224 -11.60 -5.80 -9.18
C LEU A 224 -10.51 -6.27 -10.14
N VAL A 225 -10.66 -7.47 -10.69
CA VAL A 225 -9.71 -8.07 -11.63
C VAL A 225 -10.41 -8.57 -12.88
N VAL A 226 -9.70 -8.65 -13.99
CA VAL A 226 -10.12 -9.37 -15.19
C VAL A 226 -9.65 -10.81 -15.07
N THR A 227 -10.57 -11.76 -15.06
CA THR A 227 -10.24 -13.19 -15.05
C THR A 227 -10.39 -13.86 -16.41
N GLU A 228 -11.06 -13.20 -17.33
CA GLU A 228 -11.19 -13.63 -18.70
C GLU A 228 -11.38 -12.41 -19.59
N CYS A 229 -10.53 -12.26 -20.59
CA CYS A 229 -10.70 -11.32 -21.67
C CYS A 229 -10.46 -12.05 -22.98
N ASN A 230 -11.50 -12.21 -23.78
CA ASN A 230 -11.40 -12.89 -25.06
C ASN A 230 -11.72 -11.90 -26.17
N ILE A 231 -10.68 -11.51 -26.89
CA ILE A 231 -10.80 -10.71 -28.10
C ILE A 231 -10.46 -11.65 -29.26
N TYR A 232 -11.43 -11.99 -30.09
CA TYR A 232 -11.25 -12.86 -31.27
C TYR A 232 -10.90 -14.33 -30.98
N ARG A 233 -11.19 -14.87 -29.79
CA ARG A 233 -10.81 -16.23 -29.37
C ARG A 233 -9.29 -16.47 -29.32
N LEU A 234 -8.49 -15.40 -29.21
CA LEU A 234 -7.04 -15.50 -29.18
C LEU A 234 -6.54 -15.27 -27.77
N TYR A 235 -6.13 -16.35 -27.14
CA TYR A 235 -5.24 -16.52 -25.99
C TYR A 235 -5.49 -15.71 -24.72
N GLY A 236 -5.32 -16.41 -23.58
CA GLY A 236 -5.34 -15.83 -22.25
C GLY A 236 -4.25 -14.79 -22.09
N PHE A 237 -4.57 -13.74 -21.41
CA PHE A 237 -3.76 -12.56 -21.20
C PHE A 237 -2.95 -12.70 -19.91
N ASP A 238 -1.66 -12.50 -19.96
CA ASP A 238 -0.77 -12.70 -18.81
C ASP A 238 -0.72 -11.50 -17.85
N LYS A 239 -1.08 -10.30 -18.31
CA LYS A 239 -1.03 -9.08 -17.48
C LYS A 239 -2.14 -8.10 -17.86
N THR A 240 -3.25 -8.17 -17.19
CA THR A 240 -4.32 -7.18 -17.33
C THR A 240 -4.39 -6.30 -16.09
N THR A 241 -4.33 -5.00 -16.29
CA THR A 241 -4.53 -4.02 -15.19
C THR A 241 -5.96 -3.51 -15.25
N VAL A 242 -6.60 -3.48 -14.09
CA VAL A 242 -7.95 -2.93 -13.92
C VAL A 242 -7.92 -1.87 -12.85
N SER A 243 -8.55 -0.75 -13.12
CA SER A 243 -8.84 0.25 -12.10
C SER A 243 -10.28 0.74 -12.22
N PHE A 244 -10.89 1.06 -11.08
CA PHE A 244 -12.23 1.60 -11.01
C PHE A 244 -12.30 2.67 -9.92
N ASN A 245 -12.60 3.91 -10.31
CA ASN A 245 -12.63 5.05 -9.40
C ASN A 245 -14.02 5.31 -8.78
N GLY A 246 -14.97 4.42 -8.96
CA GLY A 246 -16.37 4.54 -8.50
C GLY A 246 -17.31 5.11 -9.55
N THR A 247 -16.81 5.51 -10.72
CA THR A 247 -17.55 6.00 -11.88
C THR A 247 -17.03 5.37 -13.16
N ASP A 248 -15.71 5.44 -13.36
CA ASP A 248 -15.05 5.01 -14.59
C ASP A 248 -14.24 3.75 -14.34
N LEU A 249 -14.38 2.80 -15.24
CA LEU A 249 -13.60 1.57 -15.34
C LEU A 249 -12.53 1.75 -16.41
N SER A 250 -11.29 1.45 -16.06
CA SER A 250 -10.20 1.35 -17.02
C SER A 250 -9.66 -0.08 -17.02
N VAL A 251 -9.60 -0.69 -18.19
CA VAL A 251 -8.99 -2.00 -18.41
C VAL A 251 -7.86 -1.80 -19.39
N TYR A 252 -6.67 -2.18 -18.99
CA TYR A 252 -5.48 -2.09 -19.82
C TYR A 252 -4.76 -3.41 -19.88
N GLU A 253 -4.32 -3.78 -21.04
CA GLU A 253 -3.52 -4.95 -21.29
C GLU A 253 -2.51 -4.71 -22.39
N LEU A 254 -1.31 -5.16 -22.11
CA LEU A 254 -0.19 -5.14 -23.06
C LEU A 254 0.50 -6.51 -23.03
N ASP A 255 0.52 -7.18 -24.16
CA ASP A 255 1.42 -8.30 -24.40
C ASP A 255 2.60 -7.81 -25.23
N TYR A 256 3.77 -7.86 -24.59
CA TYR A 256 5.02 -7.39 -25.17
C TYR A 256 6.01 -8.54 -25.26
N ASP A 257 6.48 -8.83 -26.46
CA ASP A 257 7.55 -9.80 -26.68
C ASP A 257 8.90 -9.13 -26.38
N GLU A 258 9.49 -9.51 -25.24
CA GLU A 258 10.78 -8.96 -24.80
C GLU A 258 11.94 -9.38 -25.71
N GLU A 259 11.86 -10.55 -26.35
CA GLU A 259 12.91 -11.04 -27.27
C GLU A 259 12.84 -10.34 -28.62
N ALA A 260 11.65 -10.18 -29.17
CA ALA A 260 11.41 -9.50 -30.43
C ALA A 260 11.38 -7.96 -30.30
N GLN A 261 11.28 -7.41 -29.09
CA GLN A 261 11.09 -5.98 -28.82
C GLN A 261 9.83 -5.42 -29.52
N GLU A 262 8.78 -6.22 -29.60
CA GLU A 262 7.56 -5.87 -30.34
C GLU A 262 6.31 -6.06 -29.46
N VAL A 263 5.29 -5.23 -29.72
CA VAL A 263 3.97 -5.36 -29.11
C VAL A 263 3.18 -6.42 -29.88
N ASN A 264 2.83 -7.52 -29.22
CA ASN A 264 2.00 -8.57 -29.79
C ASN A 264 0.53 -8.15 -29.84
N HIS A 265 0.03 -7.56 -28.78
CA HIS A 265 -1.27 -6.92 -28.74
C HIS A 265 -1.39 -5.89 -27.64
N GLU A 266 -2.33 -4.99 -27.79
CA GLU A 266 -2.66 -3.94 -26.86
C GLU A 266 -4.17 -3.78 -26.81
N PHE A 267 -4.72 -3.73 -25.60
CA PHE A 267 -6.12 -3.47 -25.33
C PHE A 267 -6.26 -2.37 -24.27
N HIS A 268 -7.02 -1.35 -24.62
CA HIS A 268 -7.43 -0.30 -23.69
C HIS A 268 -8.94 -0.14 -23.77
N PHE A 269 -9.59 -0.13 -22.64
CA PHE A 269 -11.00 0.18 -22.54
C PHE A 269 -11.26 1.10 -21.36
N ASN A 270 -11.67 2.32 -21.65
CA ASN A 270 -12.08 3.29 -20.64
C ASN A 270 -13.59 3.51 -20.75
N ALA A 271 -14.32 3.10 -19.74
CA ALA A 271 -15.76 3.04 -19.78
C ALA A 271 -16.42 3.47 -18.48
N HIS A 272 -17.68 3.80 -18.56
CA HIS A 272 -18.57 4.03 -17.42
C HIS A 272 -19.88 3.24 -17.58
N LEU A 273 -20.56 2.99 -16.47
CA LEU A 273 -21.92 2.43 -16.52
C LEU A 273 -22.88 3.51 -17.00
N ASP A 274 -23.58 3.23 -18.10
CA ASP A 274 -24.64 4.09 -18.60
C ASP A 274 -25.95 3.89 -17.80
N LYS A 275 -26.99 4.64 -18.15
CA LYS A 275 -28.31 4.57 -17.50
C LYS A 275 -29.03 3.22 -17.69
N ASN A 276 -28.58 2.39 -18.63
CA ASN A 276 -29.15 1.06 -18.90
C ASN A 276 -28.36 -0.03 -18.17
N GLY A 277 -27.24 0.32 -17.52
CA GLY A 277 -26.33 -0.59 -16.86
C GLY A 277 -25.34 -1.25 -17.83
N ASP A 278 -25.18 -0.71 -19.03
CA ASP A 278 -24.15 -1.12 -19.99
C ASP A 278 -22.84 -0.37 -19.71
N LEU A 279 -21.69 -1.02 -19.91
CA LEU A 279 -20.36 -0.36 -19.90
C LEU A 279 -20.12 0.28 -21.26
N THR A 280 -20.08 1.60 -21.30
CA THR A 280 -19.92 2.37 -22.55
C THR A 280 -18.70 3.28 -22.42
N GLY A 281 -17.86 3.27 -23.45
CA GLY A 281 -16.66 4.10 -23.44
C GLY A 281 -15.82 3.94 -24.68
N ASP A 282 -14.57 4.42 -24.62
CA ASP A 282 -13.62 4.37 -25.70
C ASP A 282 -12.73 3.13 -25.60
N CYS A 283 -12.49 2.49 -26.74
CA CYS A 283 -11.69 1.28 -26.85
C CYS A 283 -10.60 1.42 -27.90
N LEU A 284 -9.41 0.93 -27.55
CA LEU A 284 -8.32 0.70 -28.46
C LEU A 284 -7.99 -0.79 -28.42
N ILE A 285 -8.02 -1.44 -29.60
CA ILE A 285 -7.53 -2.79 -29.78
C ILE A 285 -6.48 -2.72 -30.90
N ARG A 286 -5.28 -3.18 -30.61
CA ARG A 286 -4.20 -3.36 -31.59
C ARG A 286 -3.74 -4.80 -31.58
N HIS A 287 -3.74 -5.41 -32.75
CA HIS A 287 -3.22 -6.75 -32.96
C HIS A 287 -2.36 -6.77 -34.22
N PRO A 288 -1.06 -6.43 -34.12
CA PRO A 288 -0.17 -6.28 -35.28
C PRO A 288 -0.14 -7.51 -36.19
N ILE A 289 -0.05 -8.71 -35.58
CA ILE A 289 0.04 -9.99 -36.32
C ILE A 289 -1.24 -10.27 -37.12
N ALA A 290 -2.42 -9.95 -36.58
CA ALA A 290 -3.69 -10.18 -37.26
C ALA A 290 -4.10 -9.04 -38.17
N SER A 291 -3.30 -7.95 -38.25
CA SER A 291 -3.62 -6.72 -39.02
C SER A 291 -5.01 -6.15 -38.66
N ARG A 292 -5.46 -6.35 -37.42
CA ARG A 292 -6.77 -5.96 -36.94
C ARG A 292 -6.62 -4.92 -35.84
N ASN A 293 -6.95 -3.70 -36.18
CA ASN A 293 -6.95 -2.61 -35.22
C ASN A 293 -8.38 -2.07 -35.14
N TYR A 294 -8.79 -1.75 -33.92
CA TYR A 294 -10.04 -1.06 -33.65
C TYR A 294 -9.75 0.14 -32.75
N VAL A 295 -10.27 1.27 -33.11
CA VAL A 295 -10.26 2.49 -32.29
C VAL A 295 -11.64 3.10 -32.40
N GLY A 296 -12.37 3.20 -31.30
CA GLY A 296 -13.68 3.79 -31.30
C GLY A 296 -14.52 3.44 -30.08
N PRO A 297 -15.79 3.85 -30.11
CA PRO A 297 -16.69 3.60 -28.99
C PRO A 297 -17.01 2.11 -28.87
N LEU A 298 -17.05 1.63 -27.64
CA LEU A 298 -17.40 0.26 -27.30
C LEU A 298 -18.50 0.26 -26.25
N THR A 299 -19.49 -0.61 -26.44
CA THR A 299 -20.52 -0.86 -25.41
C THR A 299 -20.52 -2.33 -25.07
N LEU A 300 -20.34 -2.66 -23.81
CA LEU A 300 -20.44 -4.00 -23.28
C LEU A 300 -21.69 -4.11 -22.41
N ARG A 301 -22.44 -5.18 -22.61
CA ARG A 301 -23.64 -5.51 -21.82
C ARG A 301 -23.39 -6.72 -20.95
N LYS A 302 -23.85 -6.63 -19.70
CA LYS A 302 -23.77 -7.71 -18.74
C LYS A 302 -24.59 -8.91 -19.20
N ASP A 303 -23.98 -10.09 -19.11
CA ASP A 303 -24.60 -11.36 -19.52
C ASP A 303 -25.07 -11.46 -21.00
N TYR A 304 -24.69 -10.49 -21.86
CA TYR A 304 -25.08 -10.45 -23.26
C TYR A 304 -24.67 -11.71 -24.04
N PHE A 305 -23.52 -12.27 -23.68
CA PHE A 305 -23.01 -13.52 -24.24
C PHE A 305 -23.98 -14.71 -24.06
N LYS A 306 -24.65 -14.81 -22.92
CA LYS A 306 -25.64 -15.89 -22.65
C LYS A 306 -26.84 -15.85 -23.57
N TYR A 307 -27.21 -14.67 -24.06
CA TYR A 307 -28.38 -14.51 -24.93
C TYR A 307 -28.08 -14.76 -26.40
N ARG A 308 -26.82 -14.51 -26.81
CA ARG A 308 -26.41 -14.61 -28.22
C ARG A 308 -26.24 -16.07 -28.69
N ASP A 309 -25.69 -16.94 -27.86
CA ASP A 309 -25.29 -18.30 -28.26
C ASP A 309 -26.29 -19.39 -27.86
N GLY A 310 -27.45 -19.00 -27.31
CA GLY A 310 -28.47 -19.97 -26.89
C GLY A 310 -27.99 -20.95 -25.81
N ILE A 311 -26.89 -20.64 -25.13
CA ILE A 311 -26.34 -21.42 -24.03
C ILE A 311 -27.22 -21.17 -22.81
N LYS A 312 -28.02 -22.17 -22.47
CA LYS A 312 -28.82 -22.22 -21.24
C LYS A 312 -27.99 -22.71 -20.08
#